data_edb18a4bf34b74942a7988ad196687ea
#
_entry.id   edb18a4bf34b74942a7988ad196687ea
#
_cell.length_a   1.000
_cell.length_b   1.000
_cell.length_c   1.000
_cell.angle_alpha   90.00
_cell.angle_beta   90.00
_cell.angle_gamma   90.00
#
_symmetry.space_group_name_H-M   'P 1'
#
loop_
_entity.id
_entity.type
_entity.pdbx_description
1 polymer ?
#
loop_
_entity_poly.entity_id
_entity_poly.type
_entity_poly.pdbx_seq_one_letter_code
_entity_poly.pdbx_strand_id
1 'polypeptide(L)'
;MSSLTLPDVSLTDTAATPGALQWVGMQGIDLPLSLARDQVQVHARADVQVDLPDPAIKGIHMSRLYRLLERLAPPAVLTPARIRTALQDMVDSQADCRSSSARIGLRFDLLCRRPALLSPDLAGWKRYPVQLDASLQQGQFSLEIQVQIGYASTCPCSAALARQRVAEGFAQAFADGEAPTPAAVSDWLARHASLATPHSQRSEAQVTVSLDASDAELPLLTLID
;
A
#
# COMPACT_ATOMS: atom_id res chain seq x y z
N MET A 1 -48.16 9.37 -10.01
CA MET A 1 -47.19 8.32 -9.88
C MET A 1 -47.01 8.01 -8.39
N SER A 2 -47.46 6.86 -7.93
CA SER A 2 -47.37 6.42 -6.54
C SER A 2 -45.88 6.23 -6.19
N SER A 3 -45.34 6.99 -5.25
CA SER A 3 -43.97 6.80 -4.78
C SER A 3 -43.93 5.48 -4.02
N LEU A 4 -43.27 4.49 -4.59
CA LEU A 4 -42.94 3.24 -3.87
C LEU A 4 -42.00 3.61 -2.71
N THR A 5 -42.52 3.59 -1.50
CA THR A 5 -41.70 3.68 -0.29
C THR A 5 -41.14 2.30 -0.01
N LEU A 6 -39.82 2.12 -0.14
CA LEU A 6 -39.18 0.85 0.19
C LEU A 6 -39.30 0.59 1.71
N PRO A 7 -39.71 -0.62 2.13
CA PRO A 7 -39.80 -0.97 3.54
C PRO A 7 -38.39 -0.99 4.16
N ASP A 8 -38.29 -0.44 5.37
CA ASP A 8 -37.03 -0.49 6.15
C ASP A 8 -36.94 -1.83 6.90
N VAL A 9 -36.40 -2.84 6.22
CA VAL A 9 -36.29 -4.21 6.74
C VAL A 9 -35.31 -4.33 7.90
N SER A 10 -34.37 -3.39 8.02
CA SER A 10 -33.39 -3.39 9.13
C SER A 10 -34.06 -3.13 10.48
N LEU A 11 -35.15 -2.33 10.49
CA LEU A 11 -35.90 -1.97 11.70
C LEU A 11 -37.15 -2.81 11.92
N THR A 12 -37.71 -3.38 10.87
CA THR A 12 -39.02 -4.10 10.95
C THR A 12 -38.90 -5.59 11.11
N ASP A 13 -37.78 -6.20 10.69
CA ASP A 13 -37.55 -7.63 10.76
C ASP A 13 -36.61 -7.98 11.92
N THR A 14 -36.86 -9.09 12.58
CA THR A 14 -35.94 -9.64 13.60
C THR A 14 -34.94 -10.60 12.98
N ALA A 15 -33.73 -10.65 13.51
CA ALA A 15 -32.71 -11.59 13.09
C ALA A 15 -33.15 -13.02 13.42
N ALA A 16 -33.06 -13.92 12.43
CA ALA A 16 -33.39 -15.35 12.63
C ALA A 16 -32.41 -16.01 13.62
N THR A 17 -31.19 -15.56 13.67
CA THR A 17 -30.16 -15.96 14.63
C THR A 17 -29.61 -14.70 15.27
N PRO A 18 -30.01 -14.36 16.52
CA PRO A 18 -29.52 -13.18 17.21
C PRO A 18 -28.02 -13.29 17.47
N GLY A 19 -27.25 -12.23 17.18
CA GLY A 19 -25.83 -12.18 17.46
C GLY A 19 -25.25 -10.82 17.11
N ALA A 20 -24.41 -10.27 17.98
CA ALA A 20 -23.65 -9.07 17.68
C ALA A 20 -22.58 -9.38 16.62
N LEU A 21 -22.40 -8.48 15.67
CA LEU A 21 -21.36 -8.59 14.65
C LEU A 21 -20.31 -7.51 14.87
N GLN A 22 -19.06 -7.92 14.99
CA GLN A 22 -17.96 -6.97 15.13
C GLN A 22 -17.80 -6.12 13.85
N TRP A 23 -17.94 -6.75 12.68
CA TRP A 23 -17.82 -6.07 11.40
C TRP A 23 -18.82 -6.63 10.40
N VAL A 24 -19.55 -5.74 9.76
CA VAL A 24 -20.51 -6.03 8.69
C VAL A 24 -20.44 -4.92 7.65
N GLY A 25 -20.46 -5.26 6.37
CA GLY A 25 -20.35 -4.27 5.30
C GLY A 25 -20.03 -4.88 3.95
N MET A 26 -19.32 -4.15 3.12
CA MET A 26 -19.02 -4.51 1.73
C MET A 26 -17.51 -4.58 1.52
N GLN A 27 -17.07 -5.43 0.59
CA GLN A 27 -15.67 -5.63 0.25
C GLN A 27 -15.47 -5.59 -1.26
N GLY A 28 -14.25 -5.18 -1.68
CA GLY A 28 -13.83 -5.22 -3.06
C GLY A 28 -14.55 -4.23 -3.98
N ILE A 29 -15.03 -3.10 -3.45
CA ILE A 29 -15.67 -2.04 -4.23
C ILE A 29 -14.60 -1.33 -5.05
N ASP A 30 -14.80 -1.22 -6.35
CA ASP A 30 -13.92 -0.44 -7.22
C ASP A 30 -14.20 1.06 -7.02
N LEU A 31 -13.15 1.81 -6.69
CA LEU A 31 -13.25 3.23 -6.38
C LEU A 31 -12.07 4.00 -7.00
N PRO A 32 -12.31 5.04 -7.81
CA PRO A 32 -11.25 5.96 -8.19
C PRO A 32 -10.88 6.84 -7.00
N LEU A 33 -9.59 7.08 -6.80
CA LEU A 33 -9.08 7.98 -5.77
C LEU A 33 -8.17 9.03 -6.39
N SER A 34 -8.19 10.25 -5.86
CA SER A 34 -7.23 11.30 -6.18
C SER A 34 -6.25 11.44 -5.03
N LEU A 35 -4.95 11.29 -5.35
CA LEU A 35 -3.85 11.38 -4.39
C LEU A 35 -3.09 12.69 -4.61
N ALA A 36 -2.67 13.36 -3.52
CA ALA A 36 -1.83 14.55 -3.49
C ALA A 36 -2.29 15.73 -4.39
N ARG A 37 -1.48 16.80 -4.37
CA ARG A 37 -1.76 18.05 -5.09
C ARG A 37 -1.70 17.91 -6.62
N ASP A 38 -0.97 16.92 -7.13
CA ASP A 38 -0.81 16.66 -8.57
C ASP A 38 -1.98 15.87 -9.17
N GLN A 39 -3.04 15.64 -8.40
CA GLN A 39 -4.26 14.91 -8.79
C GLN A 39 -3.98 13.56 -9.47
N VAL A 40 -2.94 12.85 -9.00
CA VAL A 40 -2.69 11.48 -9.47
C VAL A 40 -3.91 10.64 -9.14
N GLN A 41 -4.60 10.17 -10.18
CA GLN A 41 -5.73 9.27 -10.02
C GLN A 41 -5.25 7.82 -10.01
N VAL A 42 -5.76 7.05 -9.05
CA VAL A 42 -5.52 5.62 -8.94
C VAL A 42 -6.85 4.87 -8.86
N HIS A 43 -6.85 3.66 -9.37
CA HIS A 43 -7.95 2.73 -9.15
C HIS A 43 -7.69 1.95 -7.86
N ALA A 44 -8.58 2.10 -6.89
CA ALA A 44 -8.50 1.40 -5.61
C ALA A 44 -9.61 0.34 -5.48
N ARG A 45 -9.31 -0.68 -4.70
CA ARG A 45 -10.31 -1.60 -4.15
C ARG A 45 -10.56 -1.22 -2.69
N ALA A 46 -11.82 -0.93 -2.38
CA ALA A 46 -12.25 -0.46 -1.09
C ALA A 46 -13.08 -1.52 -0.35
N ASP A 47 -12.80 -1.66 0.94
CA ASP A 47 -13.61 -2.40 1.89
C ASP A 47 -14.18 -1.42 2.90
N VAL A 48 -15.48 -1.49 3.20
CA VAL A 48 -16.14 -0.61 4.18
C VAL A 48 -17.02 -1.44 5.11
N GLN A 49 -16.88 -1.22 6.40
CA GLN A 49 -17.60 -1.98 7.41
C GLN A 49 -17.90 -1.11 8.63
N VAL A 50 -19.01 -1.45 9.31
CA VAL A 50 -19.36 -0.93 10.63
C VAL A 50 -19.64 -2.09 11.56
N ASP A 51 -19.69 -1.84 12.86
CA ASP A 51 -20.16 -2.82 13.83
C ASP A 51 -21.70 -2.88 13.85
N LEU A 52 -22.23 -4.02 14.28
CA LEU A 52 -23.64 -4.23 14.59
C LEU A 52 -23.75 -4.84 15.98
N PRO A 53 -23.71 -3.99 17.02
CA PRO A 53 -23.62 -4.46 18.41
C PRO A 53 -24.94 -5.01 18.94
N ASP A 54 -26.08 -4.59 18.42
CA ASP A 54 -27.40 -5.04 18.89
C ASP A 54 -27.78 -6.36 18.21
N PRO A 55 -27.84 -7.48 18.97
CA PRO A 55 -28.14 -8.79 18.41
C PRO A 55 -29.58 -8.94 17.87
N ALA A 56 -30.48 -8.02 18.20
CA ALA A 56 -31.87 -8.05 17.74
C ALA A 56 -32.03 -7.42 16.35
N ILE A 57 -31.11 -6.57 15.95
CA ILE A 57 -31.17 -5.86 14.65
C ILE A 57 -30.70 -6.80 13.54
N LYS A 58 -31.48 -6.91 12.47
CA LYS A 58 -31.24 -7.84 11.36
C LYS A 58 -30.02 -7.47 10.51
N GLY A 59 -29.71 -6.20 10.37
CA GLY A 59 -28.61 -5.73 9.49
C GLY A 59 -28.46 -4.22 9.49
N ILE A 60 -27.54 -3.77 8.64
CA ILE A 60 -27.19 -2.37 8.43
C ILE A 60 -27.70 -1.83 7.09
N HIS A 61 -27.65 -0.52 6.92
CA HIS A 61 -27.99 0.12 5.65
C HIS A 61 -26.78 0.21 4.72
N MET A 62 -26.52 -0.83 3.93
CA MET A 62 -25.37 -0.93 3.00
C MET A 62 -25.29 0.25 2.03
N SER A 63 -26.42 0.73 1.51
CA SER A 63 -26.46 1.85 0.56
C SER A 63 -25.98 3.17 1.17
N ARG A 64 -26.11 3.37 2.48
CA ARG A 64 -25.59 4.54 3.17
C ARG A 64 -24.07 4.50 3.18
N LEU A 65 -23.46 3.35 3.47
CA LEU A 65 -22.01 3.17 3.46
C LEU A 65 -21.43 3.42 2.06
N TYR A 66 -22.06 2.87 1.03
CA TYR A 66 -21.61 3.05 -0.35
C TYR A 66 -21.60 4.54 -0.75
N ARG A 67 -22.68 5.28 -0.47
CA ARG A 67 -22.77 6.72 -0.77
C ARG A 67 -21.73 7.56 -0.01
N LEU A 68 -21.37 7.15 1.20
CA LEU A 68 -20.34 7.83 1.99
C LEU A 68 -18.95 7.53 1.44
N LEU A 69 -18.70 6.28 1.02
CA LEU A 69 -17.46 5.90 0.37
C LEU A 69 -17.24 6.69 -0.94
N GLU A 70 -18.29 6.87 -1.76
CA GLU A 70 -18.22 7.66 -3.01
C GLU A 70 -17.75 9.10 -2.79
N ARG A 71 -17.94 9.68 -1.60
CA ARG A 71 -17.45 11.04 -1.30
C ARG A 71 -15.92 11.14 -1.22
N LEU A 72 -15.21 10.00 -1.17
CA LEU A 72 -13.75 9.95 -1.25
C LEU A 72 -13.26 9.97 -2.70
N ALA A 73 -14.13 9.73 -3.67
CA ALA A 73 -13.80 9.77 -5.10
C ALA A 73 -13.52 11.20 -5.60
N PRO A 74 -12.83 11.37 -6.75
CA PRO A 74 -12.58 12.67 -7.35
C PRO A 74 -13.87 13.51 -7.52
N PRO A 75 -13.80 14.83 -7.38
CA PRO A 75 -12.58 15.67 -7.30
C PRO A 75 -11.95 15.75 -5.90
N ALA A 76 -12.41 14.97 -4.93
CA ALA A 76 -11.85 14.99 -3.59
C ALA A 76 -10.43 14.39 -3.57
N VAL A 77 -9.47 15.09 -2.93
CA VAL A 77 -8.14 14.55 -2.66
C VAL A 77 -8.20 13.74 -1.36
N LEU A 78 -7.66 12.53 -1.39
CA LEU A 78 -7.62 11.65 -0.22
C LEU A 78 -6.63 12.20 0.82
N THR A 79 -7.15 12.48 2.02
CA THR A 79 -6.34 12.95 3.17
C THR A 79 -6.77 12.22 4.44
N PRO A 80 -5.90 12.15 5.48
CA PRO A 80 -6.25 11.57 6.78
C PRO A 80 -7.51 12.18 7.39
N ALA A 81 -7.66 13.51 7.33
CA ALA A 81 -8.86 14.20 7.82
C ALA A 81 -10.14 13.77 7.11
N ARG A 82 -10.10 13.61 5.77
CA ARG A 82 -11.26 13.15 4.99
C ARG A 82 -11.64 11.70 5.31
N ILE A 83 -10.65 10.85 5.50
CA ILE A 83 -10.89 9.45 5.90
C ILE A 83 -11.55 9.41 7.27
N ARG A 84 -11.06 10.19 8.24
CA ARG A 84 -11.67 10.29 9.58
C ARG A 84 -13.11 10.78 9.50
N THR A 85 -13.36 11.82 8.70
CA THR A 85 -14.73 12.35 8.51
C THR A 85 -15.64 11.29 7.89
N ALA A 86 -15.18 10.57 6.87
CA ALA A 86 -15.97 9.50 6.25
C ALA A 86 -16.30 8.39 7.24
N LEU A 87 -15.37 7.98 8.10
CA LEU A 87 -15.60 6.99 9.15
C LEU A 87 -16.62 7.48 10.17
N GLN A 88 -16.55 8.74 10.59
CA GLN A 88 -17.53 9.33 11.50
C GLN A 88 -18.92 9.37 10.85
N ASP A 89 -19.02 9.85 9.61
CA ASP A 89 -20.28 9.88 8.86
C ASP A 89 -20.87 8.46 8.71
N MET A 90 -20.03 7.43 8.54
CA MET A 90 -20.48 6.03 8.46
C MET A 90 -21.09 5.57 9.78
N VAL A 91 -20.46 5.84 10.91
CA VAL A 91 -21.01 5.55 12.25
C VAL A 91 -22.33 6.28 12.44
N ASP A 92 -22.38 7.59 12.19
CA ASP A 92 -23.56 8.43 12.38
C ASP A 92 -24.73 7.98 11.48
N SER A 93 -24.43 7.53 10.27
CA SER A 93 -25.44 7.04 9.32
C SER A 93 -26.13 5.74 9.76
N GLN A 94 -25.52 5.01 10.69
CA GLN A 94 -26.00 3.73 11.24
C GLN A 94 -26.40 3.86 12.73
N ALA A 95 -26.71 5.07 13.19
CA ALA A 95 -27.13 5.32 14.57
C ALA A 95 -28.40 4.53 14.97
N ASP A 96 -29.30 4.31 14.02
CA ASP A 96 -30.48 3.46 14.15
C ASP A 96 -30.11 1.98 14.39
N CYS A 97 -28.94 1.53 13.94
CA CYS A 97 -28.38 0.22 14.21
C CYS A 97 -27.44 0.20 15.43
N ARG A 98 -27.32 1.29 16.17
CA ARG A 98 -26.44 1.48 17.32
C ARG A 98 -24.95 1.23 17.03
N SER A 99 -24.54 1.39 15.76
CA SER A 99 -23.13 1.27 15.41
C SER A 99 -22.29 2.35 16.11
N SER A 100 -21.13 1.94 16.60
CA SER A 100 -20.18 2.79 17.32
C SER A 100 -18.78 2.80 16.67
N SER A 101 -18.60 1.95 15.68
CA SER A 101 -17.32 1.73 15.03
C SER A 101 -17.48 1.59 13.52
N ALA A 102 -16.49 2.09 12.76
CA ALA A 102 -16.40 1.93 11.32
C ALA A 102 -14.96 1.66 10.90
N ARG A 103 -14.76 0.99 9.77
CA ARG A 103 -13.45 0.82 9.16
C ARG A 103 -13.50 0.92 7.63
N ILE A 104 -12.40 1.43 7.05
CA ILE A 104 -12.17 1.51 5.62
C ILE A 104 -10.80 0.88 5.34
N GLY A 105 -10.76 -0.09 4.41
CA GLY A 105 -9.54 -0.61 3.81
C GLY A 105 -9.47 -0.16 2.36
N LEU A 106 -8.34 0.38 1.91
CA LEU A 106 -8.08 0.76 0.53
C LEU A 106 -6.83 0.05 0.02
N ARG A 107 -6.90 -0.55 -1.16
CA ARG A 107 -5.76 -1.19 -1.82
C ARG A 107 -5.64 -0.66 -3.24
N PHE A 108 -4.46 -0.17 -3.60
CA PHE A 108 -4.19 0.37 -4.92
C PHE A 108 -2.70 0.25 -5.29
N ASP A 109 -2.41 0.42 -6.56
CA ASP A 109 -1.04 0.48 -7.07
C ASP A 109 -0.67 1.94 -7.36
N LEU A 110 0.41 2.43 -6.72
CA LEU A 110 0.99 3.72 -7.05
C LEU A 110 2.04 3.54 -8.14
N LEU A 111 1.84 4.20 -9.28
CA LEU A 111 2.80 4.20 -10.39
C LEU A 111 3.67 5.46 -10.30
N CYS A 112 4.98 5.26 -10.14
CA CYS A 112 5.96 6.34 -10.12
C CYS A 112 6.94 6.20 -11.28
N ARG A 113 7.22 7.32 -11.96
CA ARG A 113 8.31 7.37 -12.93
C ARG A 113 9.62 7.61 -12.19
N ARG A 114 10.54 6.64 -12.25
CA ARG A 114 11.82 6.69 -11.55
C ARG A 114 12.96 6.87 -12.54
N PRO A 115 13.85 7.84 -12.31
CA PRO A 115 15.05 8.01 -13.13
C PRO A 115 16.03 6.85 -12.92
N ALA A 116 16.82 6.55 -13.92
CA ALA A 116 17.96 5.65 -13.78
C ALA A 116 19.07 6.32 -12.95
N LEU A 117 19.79 5.52 -12.14
CA LEU A 117 20.79 6.04 -11.20
C LEU A 117 21.95 6.77 -11.88
N LEU A 118 22.41 6.30 -13.07
CA LEU A 118 23.58 6.83 -13.76
C LEU A 118 23.24 7.51 -15.10
N SER A 119 21.99 7.47 -15.53
CA SER A 119 21.55 8.01 -16.82
C SER A 119 20.31 8.88 -16.60
N PRO A 120 20.47 10.16 -16.26
CA PRO A 120 19.35 11.02 -15.84
C PRO A 120 18.29 11.22 -16.93
N ASP A 121 18.64 11.05 -18.20
CA ASP A 121 17.71 11.14 -19.33
C ASP A 121 16.84 9.88 -19.49
N LEU A 122 17.19 8.81 -18.81
CA LEU A 122 16.43 7.56 -18.82
C LEU A 122 15.58 7.43 -17.57
N ALA A 123 14.34 7.02 -17.75
CA ALA A 123 13.44 6.76 -16.63
C ALA A 123 12.46 5.63 -16.99
N GLY A 124 12.05 4.88 -15.98
CA GLY A 124 11.06 3.80 -16.12
C GLY A 124 9.91 3.96 -15.14
N TRP A 125 8.79 3.30 -15.43
CA TRP A 125 7.67 3.23 -14.50
C TRP A 125 7.88 2.08 -13.52
N LYS A 126 7.66 2.35 -12.24
CA LYS A 126 7.70 1.36 -11.17
C LYS A 126 6.39 1.39 -10.39
N ARG A 127 5.86 0.21 -10.15
CA ARG A 127 4.65 -0.01 -9.35
C ARG A 127 5.02 -0.21 -7.88
N TYR A 128 4.27 0.43 -7.00
CA TYR A 128 4.34 0.26 -5.56
C TYR A 128 2.94 -0.09 -5.04
N PRO A 129 2.69 -1.34 -4.61
CA PRO A 129 1.44 -1.68 -3.94
C PRO A 129 1.30 -0.92 -2.63
N VAL A 130 0.14 -0.32 -2.43
CA VAL A 130 -0.22 0.45 -1.24
C VAL A 130 -1.46 -0.16 -0.62
N GLN A 131 -1.42 -0.35 0.69
CA GLN A 131 -2.57 -0.69 1.51
C GLN A 131 -2.74 0.41 2.57
N LEU A 132 -3.99 0.84 2.76
CA LEU A 132 -4.39 1.80 3.76
C LEU A 132 -5.51 1.17 4.58
N ASP A 133 -5.32 1.11 5.89
CA ASP A 133 -6.31 0.62 6.83
C ASP A 133 -6.64 1.71 7.84
N ALA A 134 -7.89 2.15 7.85
CA ALA A 134 -8.38 3.16 8.76
C ALA A 134 -9.56 2.65 9.58
N SER A 135 -9.62 3.02 10.84
CA SER A 135 -10.75 2.72 11.70
C SER A 135 -11.09 3.86 12.65
N LEU A 136 -12.35 3.92 13.01
CA LEU A 136 -12.87 4.72 14.10
C LEU A 136 -13.60 3.77 15.04
N GLN A 137 -13.06 3.55 16.24
CA GLN A 137 -13.63 2.64 17.21
C GLN A 137 -13.89 3.40 18.51
N GLN A 138 -15.15 3.53 18.89
CA GLN A 138 -15.56 4.26 20.11
C GLN A 138 -14.96 5.68 20.18
N GLY A 139 -14.88 6.37 19.02
CA GLY A 139 -14.32 7.72 18.90
C GLY A 139 -12.80 7.78 18.74
N GLN A 140 -12.08 6.67 18.86
CA GLN A 140 -10.63 6.62 18.63
C GLN A 140 -10.35 6.33 17.15
N PHE A 141 -9.66 7.25 16.52
CA PHE A 141 -9.23 7.14 15.11
C PHE A 141 -7.86 6.47 15.03
N SER A 142 -7.71 5.55 14.09
CA SER A 142 -6.41 5.00 13.67
C SER A 142 -6.33 4.96 12.16
N LEU A 143 -5.16 5.23 11.63
CA LEU A 143 -4.85 5.15 10.20
C LEU A 143 -3.44 4.59 10.03
N GLU A 144 -3.32 3.50 9.30
CA GLU A 144 -2.06 2.90 8.92
C GLU A 144 -1.95 2.84 7.40
N ILE A 145 -0.75 3.16 6.91
CA ILE A 145 -0.39 3.01 5.49
C ILE A 145 0.77 2.04 5.40
N GLN A 146 0.63 1.05 4.54
CA GLN A 146 1.67 0.12 4.18
C GLN A 146 2.04 0.28 2.71
N VAL A 147 3.33 0.41 2.43
CA VAL A 147 3.88 0.45 1.06
C VAL A 147 4.82 -0.73 0.87
N GLN A 148 4.66 -1.46 -0.23
CA GLN A 148 5.55 -2.55 -0.61
C GLN A 148 6.61 -2.05 -1.59
N ILE A 149 7.89 -2.23 -1.22
CA ILE A 149 9.05 -1.73 -1.96
C ILE A 149 9.93 -2.91 -2.39
N GLY A 150 9.97 -3.17 -3.69
CA GLY A 150 10.90 -4.15 -4.25
C GLY A 150 12.30 -3.55 -4.42
N TYR A 151 13.33 -4.26 -3.96
CA TYR A 151 14.71 -3.86 -4.09
C TYR A 151 15.61 -5.04 -4.52
N ALA A 152 16.78 -4.71 -5.06
CA ALA A 152 17.78 -5.71 -5.38
C ALA A 152 18.72 -5.89 -4.19
N SER A 153 19.04 -7.13 -3.89
CA SER A 153 20.04 -7.50 -2.88
C SER A 153 21.03 -8.50 -3.46
N THR A 154 22.19 -8.61 -2.84
CA THR A 154 23.23 -9.56 -3.23
C THR A 154 23.55 -10.44 -2.03
N CYS A 155 23.62 -11.76 -2.25
CA CYS A 155 24.03 -12.69 -1.20
C CYS A 155 25.47 -12.39 -0.75
N PRO A 156 25.73 -12.09 0.54
CA PRO A 156 27.09 -11.77 1.01
C PRO A 156 28.09 -12.90 0.78
N CYS A 157 27.67 -14.16 0.95
CA CYS A 157 28.53 -15.32 0.72
C CYS A 157 28.89 -15.46 -0.76
N SER A 158 27.93 -15.29 -1.67
CA SER A 158 28.17 -15.30 -3.11
C SER A 158 29.08 -14.15 -3.55
N ALA A 159 28.94 -12.96 -2.96
CA ALA A 159 29.82 -11.83 -3.21
C ALA A 159 31.27 -12.09 -2.70
N ALA A 160 31.43 -12.72 -1.55
CA ALA A 160 32.74 -13.12 -1.03
C ALA A 160 33.42 -14.16 -1.94
N LEU A 161 32.69 -15.20 -2.35
CA LEU A 161 33.18 -16.23 -3.25
C LEU A 161 33.55 -15.66 -4.62
N ALA A 162 32.74 -14.76 -5.19
CA ALA A 162 33.02 -14.10 -6.45
C ALA A 162 34.36 -13.33 -6.39
N ARG A 163 34.57 -12.53 -5.33
CA ARG A 163 35.84 -11.82 -5.10
C ARG A 163 37.03 -12.78 -5.02
N GLN A 164 36.88 -13.87 -4.28
CA GLN A 164 37.91 -14.87 -4.14
C GLN A 164 38.28 -15.48 -5.51
N ARG A 165 37.29 -15.87 -6.32
CA ARG A 165 37.50 -16.43 -7.64
C ARG A 165 38.18 -15.46 -8.61
N VAL A 166 37.82 -14.19 -8.59
CA VAL A 166 38.48 -13.16 -9.38
C VAL A 166 39.92 -12.97 -8.94
N ALA A 167 40.19 -12.95 -7.63
CA ALA A 167 41.55 -12.86 -7.08
C ALA A 167 42.42 -14.09 -7.46
N GLU A 168 41.89 -15.31 -7.37
CA GLU A 168 42.55 -16.52 -7.81
C GLU A 168 42.91 -16.48 -9.31
N GLY A 169 41.96 -16.07 -10.17
CA GLY A 169 42.17 -15.89 -11.60
C GLY A 169 43.22 -14.82 -11.93
N PHE A 170 43.25 -13.73 -11.17
CA PHE A 170 44.26 -12.69 -11.28
C PHE A 170 45.67 -13.25 -10.91
N ALA A 171 45.77 -13.92 -9.76
CA ALA A 171 47.03 -14.52 -9.30
C ALA A 171 47.58 -15.53 -10.33
N GLN A 172 46.71 -16.34 -10.94
CA GLN A 172 47.12 -17.30 -11.98
C GLN A 172 47.61 -16.58 -13.25
N ALA A 173 46.93 -15.51 -13.68
CA ALA A 173 47.31 -14.79 -14.90
C ALA A 173 48.66 -14.06 -14.82
N PHE A 174 49.12 -13.74 -13.60
CA PHE A 174 50.37 -13.02 -13.35
C PHE A 174 51.35 -13.82 -12.48
N ALA A 175 51.26 -15.19 -12.50
CA ALA A 175 52.07 -16.04 -11.66
C ALA A 175 53.59 -16.02 -12.02
N ASP A 176 53.92 -15.88 -13.29
CA ASP A 176 55.26 -16.13 -13.82
C ASP A 176 55.96 -14.85 -14.33
N GLY A 177 55.67 -13.69 -13.77
CA GLY A 177 56.20 -12.43 -14.31
C GLY A 177 56.57 -11.37 -13.27
N GLU A 178 57.14 -10.25 -13.78
CA GLU A 178 57.33 -9.03 -13.03
C GLU A 178 55.97 -8.48 -12.54
N ALA A 179 56.00 -7.66 -11.52
CA ALA A 179 54.76 -7.01 -10.99
C ALA A 179 53.98 -6.31 -12.14
N PRO A 180 52.70 -6.62 -12.33
CA PRO A 180 51.93 -6.05 -13.44
C PRO A 180 51.84 -4.54 -13.35
N THR A 181 51.94 -3.87 -14.50
CA THR A 181 51.69 -2.42 -14.58
C THR A 181 50.23 -2.08 -14.31
N PRO A 182 49.90 -0.86 -13.83
CA PRO A 182 48.50 -0.45 -13.65
C PRO A 182 47.63 -0.62 -14.91
N ALA A 183 48.22 -0.41 -16.11
CA ALA A 183 47.52 -0.62 -17.38
C ALA A 183 47.17 -2.11 -17.60
N ALA A 184 48.14 -3.01 -17.37
CA ALA A 184 47.91 -4.45 -17.47
C ALA A 184 46.86 -4.96 -16.50
N VAL A 185 46.83 -4.43 -15.25
CA VAL A 185 45.79 -4.73 -14.25
C VAL A 185 44.41 -4.24 -14.74
N SER A 186 44.34 -3.00 -15.23
CA SER A 186 43.07 -2.42 -15.74
C SER A 186 42.53 -3.22 -16.93
N ASP A 187 43.37 -3.62 -17.87
CA ASP A 187 43.01 -4.41 -19.02
C ASP A 187 42.57 -5.83 -18.66
N TRP A 188 43.21 -6.44 -17.66
CA TRP A 188 42.82 -7.74 -17.16
C TRP A 188 41.45 -7.68 -16.47
N LEU A 189 41.23 -6.68 -15.60
CA LEU A 189 39.95 -6.48 -14.92
C LEU A 189 38.81 -6.23 -15.92
N ALA A 190 39.04 -5.39 -16.95
CA ALA A 190 38.04 -5.10 -17.98
C ALA A 190 37.57 -6.36 -18.72
N ARG A 191 38.48 -7.33 -18.91
CA ARG A 191 38.15 -8.60 -19.60
C ARG A 191 37.68 -9.74 -18.69
N HIS A 192 38.11 -9.76 -17.44
CA HIS A 192 37.96 -10.95 -16.57
C HIS A 192 37.26 -10.66 -15.22
N ALA A 193 36.89 -9.42 -14.89
CA ALA A 193 36.19 -9.12 -13.64
C ALA A 193 34.82 -9.83 -13.51
N SER A 194 34.25 -10.31 -14.63
CA SER A 194 33.03 -11.09 -14.69
C SER A 194 33.27 -12.61 -14.64
N LEU A 195 34.53 -13.08 -14.45
CA LEU A 195 34.86 -14.51 -14.31
C LEU A 195 34.00 -15.21 -13.26
N ALA A 196 33.69 -14.51 -12.18
CA ALA A 196 32.71 -14.92 -11.19
C ALA A 196 31.91 -13.71 -10.71
N THR A 197 30.61 -13.77 -10.87
CA THR A 197 29.70 -12.71 -10.42
C THR A 197 28.81 -13.22 -9.28
N PRO A 198 28.57 -12.42 -8.25
CA PRO A 198 27.62 -12.80 -7.22
C PRO A 198 26.22 -12.88 -7.80
N HIS A 199 25.39 -13.83 -7.34
CA HIS A 199 24.01 -13.86 -7.74
C HIS A 199 23.25 -12.68 -7.11
N SER A 200 22.39 -12.05 -7.89
CA SER A 200 21.47 -11.04 -7.42
C SER A 200 20.16 -11.67 -6.97
N GLN A 201 19.57 -11.10 -5.94
CA GLN A 201 18.28 -11.50 -5.39
C GLN A 201 17.34 -10.31 -5.51
N ARG A 202 16.04 -10.61 -5.67
CA ARG A 202 14.98 -9.63 -5.50
C ARG A 202 14.37 -9.83 -4.14
N SER A 203 14.30 -8.76 -3.37
CA SER A 203 13.71 -8.72 -2.04
C SER A 203 12.62 -7.68 -1.99
N GLU A 204 11.71 -7.83 -1.04
CA GLU A 204 10.61 -6.89 -0.82
C GLU A 204 10.66 -6.42 0.63
N ALA A 205 10.50 -5.12 0.82
CA ALA A 205 10.28 -4.50 2.10
C ALA A 205 8.84 -4.02 2.19
N GLN A 206 8.23 -4.21 3.35
CA GLN A 206 6.95 -3.60 3.70
C GLN A 206 7.22 -2.52 4.74
N VAL A 207 6.90 -1.29 4.39
CA VAL A 207 7.04 -0.13 5.28
C VAL A 207 5.65 0.28 5.72
N THR A 208 5.42 0.28 7.02
CA THR A 208 4.15 0.67 7.62
C THR A 208 4.35 1.90 8.50
N VAL A 209 3.48 2.89 8.36
CA VAL A 209 3.45 4.08 9.20
C VAL A 209 2.03 4.34 9.69
N SER A 210 1.92 4.82 10.92
CA SER A 210 0.68 5.32 11.49
C SER A 210 0.59 6.82 11.29
N LEU A 211 -0.59 7.32 10.94
CA LEU A 211 -0.87 8.73 10.72
C LEU A 211 -1.99 9.21 11.64
N ASP A 212 -1.91 10.50 11.99
CA ASP A 212 -2.98 11.19 12.69
C ASP A 212 -3.92 11.92 11.71
N ALA A 213 -5.13 12.22 12.17
CA ALA A 213 -6.07 13.00 11.38
C ALA A 213 -5.60 14.43 11.09
N SER A 214 -4.62 14.94 11.84
CA SER A 214 -3.99 16.24 11.67
C SER A 214 -2.92 16.27 10.57
N ASP A 215 -2.46 15.10 10.11
CA ASP A 215 -1.49 15.03 9.01
C ASP A 215 -2.12 15.57 7.72
N ALA A 216 -1.37 16.45 7.05
CA ALA A 216 -1.90 17.19 5.90
C ALA A 216 -2.16 16.29 4.68
N GLU A 217 -1.32 15.27 4.49
CA GLU A 217 -1.35 14.38 3.32
C GLU A 217 -0.83 12.98 3.64
N LEU A 218 -0.99 12.06 2.69
CA LEU A 218 -0.43 10.71 2.77
C LEU A 218 1.02 10.76 2.28
N PRO A 219 2.04 10.38 3.09
CA PRO A 219 3.46 10.55 2.76
C PRO A 219 3.99 9.46 1.81
N LEU A 220 3.23 9.09 0.79
CA LEU A 220 3.51 7.93 -0.06
C LEU A 220 4.87 8.01 -0.78
N LEU A 221 5.22 9.17 -1.35
CA LEU A 221 6.50 9.34 -2.05
C LEU A 221 7.67 9.32 -1.06
N THR A 222 7.52 9.97 0.09
CA THR A 222 8.54 9.98 1.15
C THR A 222 8.85 8.58 1.68
N LEU A 223 7.85 7.69 1.72
CA LEU A 223 8.04 6.30 2.15
C LEU A 223 8.77 5.44 1.11
N ILE A 224 8.72 5.85 -0.16
CA ILE A 224 9.31 5.11 -1.28
C ILE A 224 10.75 5.57 -1.56
N ASP A 225 11.09 6.82 -1.25
CA ASP A 225 12.41 7.44 -1.46
C ASP A 225 13.38 7.15 -0.31
#